data_ff4342201867f524e8374fc0ad043da3
#
_entry.id   ff4342201867f524e8374fc0ad043da3
#
_cell.length_a   1.000
_cell.length_b   1.000
_cell.length_c   1.000
_cell.angle_alpha   90.00
_cell.angle_beta   90.00
_cell.angle_gamma   90.00
#
_symmetry.space_group_name_H-M   'P 1'
#
loop_
_entity.id
_entity.type
_entity.pdbx_description
1 polymer ?
#
loop_
_entity_poly.entity_id
_entity_poly.type
_entity_poly.pdbx_seq_one_letter_code
_entity_poly.pdbx_strand_id
1 'polypeptide(L)'
;RVLVSGLMTGITSPARPWFRLAPPDPEMDKFGPVREWLDHVERLMYKVFASSNLYKALPLVYEEAGVIGTSAMIQEDDFDTVTRFTNFTAGEYYLDINGKLKVDTFGREYEMTVYQLIDEFGYENVSQTVKTLYDVGTYSAWIKVIHVIEPVGNMDFDEFKLDEKFKWRSVYYEP
;
A
#
# COMPACT_ATOMS: atom_id res chain seq x y z
N ARG A 1 18.11 -13.59 9.54
CA ARG A 1 18.82 -13.25 8.27
C ARG A 1 18.90 -14.44 7.32
N VAL A 2 19.32 -15.65 7.75
CA VAL A 2 19.39 -16.84 6.87
C VAL A 2 18.04 -17.19 6.25
N LEU A 3 16.95 -17.18 7.05
CA LEU A 3 15.58 -17.39 6.56
C LEU A 3 15.19 -16.37 5.48
N VAL A 4 15.42 -15.09 5.74
CA VAL A 4 15.11 -14.00 4.80
C VAL A 4 15.85 -14.17 3.47
N SER A 5 17.16 -14.46 3.53
CA SER A 5 17.95 -14.73 2.32
C SER A 5 17.44 -15.96 1.56
N GLY A 6 17.01 -17.00 2.28
CA GLY A 6 16.42 -18.20 1.69
C GLY A 6 15.10 -17.90 0.98
N LEU A 7 14.20 -17.13 1.61
CA LEU A 7 12.94 -16.71 1.02
C LEU A 7 13.14 -15.80 -0.19
N MET A 8 14.03 -14.81 -0.11
CA MET A 8 14.37 -13.95 -1.24
C MET A 8 14.92 -14.75 -2.43
N THR A 9 15.81 -15.68 -2.19
CA THR A 9 16.39 -16.49 -3.27
C THR A 9 15.40 -17.50 -3.83
N GLY A 10 14.57 -18.08 -2.96
CA GLY A 10 13.64 -19.15 -3.32
C GLY A 10 12.35 -18.66 -3.96
N ILE A 11 11.78 -17.55 -3.48
CA ILE A 11 10.43 -17.10 -3.85
C ILE A 11 10.48 -15.87 -4.77
N THR A 12 11.20 -14.80 -4.38
CA THR A 12 11.14 -13.50 -5.07
C THR A 12 12.52 -13.00 -5.52
N SER A 13 13.31 -13.89 -6.12
CA SER A 13 14.66 -13.54 -6.58
C SER A 13 14.62 -12.45 -7.65
N PRO A 14 15.37 -11.33 -7.49
CA PRO A 14 15.49 -10.34 -8.56
C PRO A 14 16.24 -10.85 -9.79
N ALA A 15 16.99 -11.97 -9.66
CA ALA A 15 17.82 -12.51 -10.72
C ALA A 15 17.08 -13.46 -11.68
N ARG A 16 15.84 -13.84 -11.36
CA ARG A 16 15.03 -14.74 -12.18
C ARG A 16 13.55 -14.42 -12.09
N PRO A 17 12.77 -14.70 -13.15
CA PRO A 17 11.30 -14.60 -13.08
C PRO A 17 10.75 -15.47 -11.96
N TRP A 18 9.89 -14.90 -11.11
CA TRP A 18 9.30 -15.58 -9.96
C TRP A 18 7.78 -15.60 -9.97
N PHE A 19 7.15 -14.94 -10.95
CA PHE A 19 5.73 -15.05 -11.24
C PHE A 19 5.51 -15.10 -12.75
N ARG A 20 4.34 -15.56 -13.15
CA ARG A 20 3.86 -15.56 -14.51
C ARG A 20 2.40 -15.12 -14.55
N LEU A 21 2.05 -14.32 -15.55
CA LEU A 21 0.66 -13.96 -15.81
C LEU A 21 -0.01 -15.06 -16.64
N ALA A 22 -1.22 -15.43 -16.22
CA ALA A 22 -2.07 -16.37 -16.95
C ALA A 22 -3.52 -15.88 -16.95
N PRO A 23 -4.30 -16.12 -18.00
CA PRO A 23 -5.72 -15.82 -17.99
C PRO A 23 -6.46 -16.78 -17.05
N PRO A 24 -7.64 -16.38 -16.52
CA PRO A 24 -8.46 -17.27 -15.69
C PRO A 24 -8.95 -18.51 -16.42
N ASP A 25 -9.17 -18.42 -17.73
CA ASP A 25 -9.58 -19.52 -18.60
C ASP A 25 -8.35 -20.16 -19.27
N PRO A 26 -8.05 -21.46 -19.00
CA PRO A 26 -6.93 -22.16 -19.61
C PRO A 26 -7.01 -22.26 -21.15
N GLU A 27 -8.19 -22.20 -21.75
CA GLU A 27 -8.32 -22.21 -23.20
C GLU A 27 -7.82 -20.90 -23.81
N MET A 28 -7.98 -19.77 -23.13
CA MET A 28 -7.43 -18.49 -23.56
C MET A 28 -5.89 -18.46 -23.54
N ASP A 29 -5.24 -19.25 -22.68
CA ASP A 29 -3.77 -19.35 -22.64
C ASP A 29 -3.19 -20.03 -23.91
N LYS A 30 -4.03 -20.80 -24.62
CA LYS A 30 -3.66 -21.41 -25.91
C LYS A 30 -3.74 -20.43 -27.08
N PHE A 31 -4.41 -19.29 -26.91
CA PHE A 31 -4.58 -18.29 -27.95
C PHE A 31 -3.34 -17.39 -28.01
N GLY A 32 -2.58 -17.49 -29.12
CA GLY A 32 -1.29 -16.83 -29.30
C GLY A 32 -1.27 -15.34 -28.94
N PRO A 33 -2.18 -14.51 -29.46
CA PRO A 33 -2.21 -13.07 -29.15
C PRO A 33 -2.38 -12.73 -27.67
N VAL A 34 -3.19 -13.50 -26.92
CA VAL A 34 -3.37 -13.31 -25.47
C VAL A 34 -2.07 -13.62 -24.73
N ARG A 35 -1.43 -14.72 -25.11
CA ARG A 35 -0.15 -15.12 -24.51
C ARG A 35 0.96 -14.11 -24.77
N GLU A 36 1.09 -13.62 -26.00
CA GLU A 36 2.08 -12.59 -26.35
C GLU A 36 1.86 -11.29 -25.56
N TRP A 37 0.59 -10.89 -25.39
CA TRP A 37 0.23 -9.72 -24.59
C TRP A 37 0.58 -9.91 -23.12
N LEU A 38 0.24 -11.05 -22.52
CA LEU A 38 0.57 -11.36 -21.13
C LEU A 38 2.08 -11.41 -20.90
N ASP A 39 2.85 -12.05 -21.81
CA ASP A 39 4.31 -12.08 -21.75
C ASP A 39 4.92 -10.67 -21.87
N HIS A 40 4.28 -9.78 -22.64
CA HIS A 40 4.71 -8.39 -22.73
C HIS A 40 4.46 -7.62 -21.42
N VAL A 41 3.25 -7.72 -20.87
CA VAL A 41 2.88 -7.09 -19.61
C VAL A 41 3.76 -7.61 -18.45
N GLU A 42 3.99 -8.92 -18.38
CA GLU A 42 4.88 -9.52 -17.39
C GLU A 42 6.29 -8.90 -17.41
N ARG A 43 6.87 -8.75 -18.61
CA ARG A 43 8.19 -8.10 -18.77
C ARG A 43 8.17 -6.64 -18.33
N LEU A 44 7.08 -5.90 -18.57
CA LEU A 44 6.94 -4.53 -18.09
C LEU A 44 6.86 -4.50 -16.56
N MET A 45 6.09 -5.40 -15.94
CA MET A 45 6.00 -5.50 -14.48
C MET A 45 7.37 -5.78 -13.84
N TYR A 46 8.15 -6.71 -14.39
CA TYR A 46 9.52 -6.96 -13.91
C TYR A 46 10.41 -5.71 -13.99
N LYS A 47 10.30 -4.92 -15.06
CA LYS A 47 11.06 -3.66 -15.21
C LYS A 47 10.63 -2.64 -14.15
N VAL A 48 9.33 -2.48 -13.92
CA VAL A 48 8.79 -1.58 -12.90
C VAL A 48 9.27 -2.02 -11.51
N PHE A 49 9.17 -3.30 -11.17
CA PHE A 49 9.65 -3.82 -9.87
C PHE A 49 11.16 -3.64 -9.69
N ALA A 50 11.95 -3.81 -10.75
CA ALA A 50 13.39 -3.60 -10.70
C ALA A 50 13.78 -2.12 -10.53
N SER A 51 13.00 -1.19 -11.08
CA SER A 51 13.23 0.25 -10.94
C SER A 51 12.70 0.81 -9.62
N SER A 52 11.70 0.14 -9.03
CA SER A 52 11.13 0.51 -7.72
C SER A 52 11.99 0.03 -6.55
N ASN A 53 11.51 0.29 -5.34
CA ASN A 53 12.14 -0.20 -4.12
C ASN A 53 11.63 -1.58 -3.65
N LEU A 54 10.88 -2.32 -4.49
CA LEU A 54 10.27 -3.61 -4.10
C LEU A 54 11.29 -4.58 -3.48
N TYR A 55 12.43 -4.78 -4.16
CA TYR A 55 13.45 -5.73 -3.69
C TYR A 55 14.24 -5.27 -2.45
N LYS A 56 14.05 -4.01 -2.02
CA LYS A 56 14.51 -3.51 -0.73
C LYS A 56 13.45 -3.69 0.36
N ALA A 57 12.16 -3.63 -0.01
CA ALA A 57 11.03 -3.79 0.89
C ALA A 57 10.77 -5.27 1.25
N LEU A 58 10.84 -6.19 0.29
CA LEU A 58 10.55 -7.62 0.50
C LEU A 58 11.35 -8.29 1.63
N PRO A 59 12.67 -8.05 1.80
CA PRO A 59 13.41 -8.62 2.94
C PRO A 59 12.82 -8.24 4.30
N LEU A 60 12.33 -7.01 4.46
CA LEU A 60 11.70 -6.53 5.69
C LEU A 60 10.37 -7.24 5.93
N VAL A 61 9.55 -7.41 4.87
CA VAL A 61 8.31 -8.20 4.93
C VAL A 61 8.60 -9.64 5.40
N TYR A 62 9.61 -10.28 4.83
CA TYR A 62 9.97 -11.65 5.20
C TYR A 62 10.55 -11.75 6.62
N GLU A 63 11.28 -10.75 7.07
CA GLU A 63 11.82 -10.70 8.42
C GLU A 63 10.69 -10.61 9.44
N GLU A 64 9.75 -9.69 9.27
CA GLU A 64 8.59 -9.54 10.14
C GLU A 64 7.66 -10.76 10.11
N ALA A 65 7.30 -11.23 8.93
CA ALA A 65 6.48 -12.42 8.79
C ALA A 65 7.13 -13.66 9.45
N GLY A 66 8.46 -13.77 9.37
CA GLY A 66 9.20 -14.88 9.98
C GLY A 66 9.32 -14.80 11.49
N VAL A 67 9.29 -13.62 12.09
CA VAL A 67 9.44 -13.39 13.54
C VAL A 67 8.08 -13.28 14.23
N ILE A 68 7.14 -12.57 13.64
CA ILE A 68 5.87 -12.18 14.26
C ILE A 68 4.70 -13.01 13.69
N GLY A 69 4.86 -13.57 12.49
CA GLY A 69 3.82 -14.33 11.79
C GLY A 69 2.94 -13.47 10.87
N THR A 70 3.12 -12.16 10.88
CA THR A 70 2.41 -11.21 10.00
C THR A 70 3.33 -10.06 9.62
N SER A 71 3.05 -9.41 8.50
CA SER A 71 3.69 -8.15 8.12
C SER A 71 2.72 -7.34 7.26
N ALA A 72 2.93 -6.03 7.19
CA ALA A 72 2.15 -5.15 6.35
C ALA A 72 3.06 -4.31 5.45
N MET A 73 2.66 -4.18 4.19
CA MET A 73 3.31 -3.34 3.20
C MET A 73 2.23 -2.69 2.34
N ILE A 74 2.35 -1.41 2.08
CA ILE A 74 1.50 -0.69 1.14
C ILE A 74 2.26 -0.44 -0.16
N GLN A 75 1.54 -0.50 -1.26
CA GLN A 75 1.99 -0.07 -2.57
C GLN A 75 1.28 1.23 -2.92
N GLU A 76 2.05 2.24 -3.29
CA GLU A 76 1.57 3.56 -3.68
C GLU A 76 2.08 3.91 -5.08
N ASP A 77 1.34 4.76 -5.78
CA ASP A 77 1.80 5.31 -7.06
C ASP A 77 2.98 6.25 -6.82
N ASP A 78 3.93 6.25 -7.75
CA ASP A 78 5.12 7.09 -7.71
C ASP A 78 5.42 7.63 -9.12
N PHE A 79 5.54 8.94 -9.24
CA PHE A 79 5.81 9.58 -10.53
C PHE A 79 7.23 9.31 -11.06
N ASP A 80 8.19 8.98 -10.19
CA ASP A 80 9.57 8.70 -10.59
C ASP A 80 9.78 7.23 -10.98
N THR A 81 9.20 6.30 -10.20
CA THR A 81 9.44 4.85 -10.35
C THR A 81 8.18 4.05 -10.67
N VAL A 82 7.06 4.74 -11.00
CA VAL A 82 5.73 4.17 -11.23
C VAL A 82 5.07 3.65 -9.96
N THR A 83 5.83 3.00 -9.08
CA THR A 83 5.31 2.48 -7.82
C THR A 83 6.38 2.48 -6.73
N ARG A 84 5.95 2.75 -5.51
CA ARG A 84 6.76 2.72 -4.29
C ARG A 84 6.13 1.79 -3.26
N PHE A 85 6.96 1.10 -2.50
CA PHE A 85 6.55 0.18 -1.45
C PHE A 85 7.02 0.70 -0.10
N THR A 86 6.08 0.80 0.85
CA THR A 86 6.36 1.23 2.23
C THR A 86 6.00 0.10 3.18
N ASN A 87 6.96 -0.34 3.99
CA ASN A 87 6.75 -1.35 5.02
C ASN A 87 6.34 -0.68 6.32
N PHE A 88 5.51 -1.37 7.08
CA PHE A 88 5.14 -0.98 8.44
C PHE A 88 5.69 -2.00 9.41
N THR A 89 6.33 -1.50 10.48
CA THR A 89 6.86 -2.34 11.55
C THR A 89 5.73 -2.75 12.49
N ALA A 90 5.80 -3.97 13.01
CA ALA A 90 4.82 -4.44 13.98
C ALA A 90 4.76 -3.51 15.21
N GLY A 91 3.54 -3.11 15.56
CA GLY A 91 3.27 -2.07 16.57
C GLY A 91 2.97 -0.69 16.00
N GLU A 92 3.28 -0.44 14.73
CA GLU A 92 2.91 0.80 14.02
C GLU A 92 1.58 0.69 13.29
N TYR A 93 1.03 -0.52 13.19
CA TYR A 93 -0.23 -0.77 12.50
C TYR A 93 -1.11 -1.77 13.24
N TYR A 94 -2.38 -1.75 12.91
CA TYR A 94 -3.42 -2.64 13.41
C TYR A 94 -4.10 -3.30 12.22
N LEU A 95 -4.44 -4.57 12.39
CA LEU A 95 -5.23 -5.32 11.41
C LEU A 95 -6.52 -5.78 12.08
N ASP A 96 -7.65 -5.62 11.40
CA ASP A 96 -8.91 -6.16 11.85
C ASP A 96 -9.47 -7.16 10.83
N ILE A 97 -10.30 -8.06 11.32
CA ILE A 97 -10.85 -9.17 10.56
C ILE A 97 -12.38 -9.09 10.50
N ASN A 98 -12.93 -9.43 9.34
CA ASN A 98 -14.37 -9.51 9.17
C ASN A 98 -14.96 -10.80 9.76
N GLY A 99 -16.27 -10.93 9.72
CA GLY A 99 -16.99 -12.12 10.19
C GLY A 99 -16.64 -13.43 9.45
N LYS A 100 -15.87 -13.38 8.37
CA LYS A 100 -15.33 -14.52 7.62
C LYS A 100 -13.87 -14.82 7.98
N LEU A 101 -13.35 -14.21 9.06
CA LEU A 101 -11.96 -14.34 9.51
C LEU A 101 -10.91 -13.92 8.46
N LYS A 102 -11.26 -12.97 7.59
CA LYS A 102 -10.34 -12.38 6.62
C LYS A 102 -9.98 -10.98 7.07
N VAL A 103 -8.68 -10.65 7.02
CA VAL A 103 -8.21 -9.28 7.23
C VAL A 103 -8.82 -8.41 6.14
N ASP A 104 -9.55 -7.38 6.53
CA ASP A 104 -10.18 -6.42 5.64
C ASP A 104 -10.08 -4.97 6.12
N THR A 105 -9.46 -4.76 7.26
CA THR A 105 -9.24 -3.41 7.79
C THR A 105 -7.79 -3.27 8.22
N PHE A 106 -7.17 -2.18 7.80
CA PHE A 106 -5.84 -1.77 8.19
C PHE A 106 -5.91 -0.39 8.83
N GLY A 107 -5.27 -0.20 9.96
CA GLY A 107 -5.16 1.09 10.63
C GLY A 107 -3.73 1.36 11.07
N ARG A 108 -3.30 2.59 11.01
CA ARG A 108 -2.03 3.04 11.59
C ARG A 108 -2.16 4.41 12.22
N GLU A 109 -1.36 4.66 13.25
CA GLU A 109 -1.20 5.95 13.89
C GLU A 109 0.25 6.41 13.73
N TYR A 110 0.45 7.64 13.29
CA TYR A 110 1.78 8.23 13.09
C TYR A 110 1.69 9.75 13.21
N GLU A 111 2.83 10.42 13.16
CA GLU A 111 2.90 11.86 13.26
C GLU A 111 3.44 12.47 11.97
N MET A 112 2.87 13.61 11.59
CA MET A 112 3.35 14.44 10.48
C MET A 112 3.55 15.87 10.95
N THR A 113 4.48 16.57 10.35
CA THR A 113 4.60 18.01 10.60
C THR A 113 3.46 18.77 9.90
N VAL A 114 3.13 19.95 10.42
CA VAL A 114 2.16 20.86 9.80
C VAL A 114 2.48 21.09 8.31
N TYR A 115 3.76 21.27 7.98
CA TYR A 115 4.20 21.43 6.59
C TYR A 115 3.87 20.20 5.74
N GLN A 116 4.19 19.00 6.22
CA GLN A 116 3.91 17.74 5.51
C GLN A 116 2.42 17.49 5.30
N LEU A 117 1.59 17.83 6.30
CA LEU A 117 0.13 17.72 6.19
C LEU A 117 -0.43 18.60 5.08
N ILE A 118 0.04 19.84 4.99
CA ILE A 118 -0.43 20.76 3.96
C ILE A 118 0.10 20.38 2.57
N ASP A 119 1.34 19.89 2.49
CA ASP A 119 1.93 19.43 1.24
C ASP A 119 1.21 18.20 0.68
N GLU A 120 0.83 17.26 1.55
CA GLU A 120 0.16 16.00 1.17
C GLU A 120 -1.33 16.18 0.88
N PHE A 121 -2.06 16.89 1.76
CA PHE A 121 -3.52 16.96 1.71
C PHE A 121 -4.07 18.29 1.18
N GLY A 122 -3.24 19.30 1.10
CA GLY A 122 -3.65 20.67 0.75
C GLY A 122 -4.24 21.45 1.93
N TYR A 123 -4.08 22.77 1.94
CA TYR A 123 -4.52 23.66 3.01
C TYR A 123 -6.02 23.55 3.32
N GLU A 124 -6.87 23.36 2.30
CA GLU A 124 -8.33 23.32 2.50
C GLU A 124 -8.81 22.07 3.24
N ASN A 125 -8.08 20.96 3.13
CA ASN A 125 -8.50 19.64 3.62
C ASN A 125 -7.97 19.29 5.01
N VAL A 126 -7.22 20.19 5.66
CA VAL A 126 -6.69 19.98 7.01
C VAL A 126 -7.55 20.68 8.07
N SER A 127 -7.41 20.28 9.33
CA SER A 127 -8.16 20.85 10.45
C SER A 127 -7.86 22.34 10.66
N GLN A 128 -8.77 23.02 11.37
CA GLN A 128 -8.58 24.44 11.74
C GLN A 128 -7.35 24.63 12.62
N THR A 129 -7.00 23.64 13.44
CA THR A 129 -5.79 23.65 14.27
C THR A 129 -4.52 23.71 13.41
N VAL A 130 -4.44 22.85 12.41
CA VAL A 130 -3.31 22.81 11.46
C VAL A 130 -3.22 24.11 10.66
N LYS A 131 -4.36 24.63 10.16
CA LYS A 131 -4.43 25.93 9.47
C LYS A 131 -3.87 27.06 10.33
N THR A 132 -4.28 27.13 11.59
CA THR A 132 -3.82 28.16 12.53
C THR A 132 -2.31 28.06 12.77
N LEU A 133 -1.78 26.85 12.98
CA LEU A 133 -0.34 26.64 13.16
C LEU A 133 0.46 27.00 11.91
N TYR A 134 -0.07 26.72 10.75
CA TYR A 134 0.55 27.09 9.47
C TYR A 134 0.60 28.61 9.28
N ASP A 135 -0.52 29.30 9.56
CA ASP A 135 -0.66 30.76 9.40
C ASP A 135 0.26 31.56 10.34
N VAL A 136 0.53 31.02 11.54
CA VAL A 136 1.50 31.63 12.47
C VAL A 136 2.95 31.19 12.22
N GLY A 137 3.21 30.40 11.17
CA GLY A 137 4.55 29.97 10.77
C GLY A 137 5.14 28.81 11.58
N THR A 138 4.34 28.07 12.33
CA THR A 138 4.78 26.92 13.15
C THR A 138 4.77 25.63 12.33
N TYR A 139 5.55 25.58 11.25
CA TYR A 139 5.55 24.49 10.28
C TYR A 139 6.09 23.16 10.81
N SER A 140 6.92 23.18 11.85
CA SER A 140 7.58 21.99 12.42
C SER A 140 6.80 21.35 13.57
N ALA A 141 5.61 21.86 13.92
CA ALA A 141 4.78 21.21 14.92
C ALA A 141 4.32 19.83 14.43
N TRP A 142 4.41 18.83 15.30
CA TRP A 142 3.99 17.46 15.02
C TRP A 142 2.50 17.30 15.35
N ILE A 143 1.79 16.73 14.41
CA ILE A 143 0.35 16.44 14.52
C ILE A 143 0.16 14.95 14.32
N LYS A 144 -0.61 14.34 15.21
CA LYS A 144 -0.98 12.94 15.14
C LYS A 144 -1.95 12.73 13.99
N VAL A 145 -1.74 11.69 13.20
CA VAL A 145 -2.59 11.28 12.09
C VAL A 145 -2.95 9.83 12.24
N ILE A 146 -4.22 9.53 12.08
CA ILE A 146 -4.73 8.17 12.00
C ILE A 146 -5.12 7.90 10.54
N HIS A 147 -4.55 6.87 9.95
CA HIS A 147 -4.87 6.40 8.61
C HIS A 147 -5.58 5.06 8.70
N VAL A 148 -6.75 4.94 8.09
CA VAL A 148 -7.55 3.71 8.07
C VAL A 148 -7.88 3.34 6.63
N ILE A 149 -7.66 2.09 6.28
CA ILE A 149 -8.12 1.47 5.04
C ILE A 149 -9.15 0.41 5.43
N GLU A 150 -10.39 0.58 4.99
CA GLU A 150 -11.50 -0.27 5.37
C GLU A 150 -12.48 -0.49 4.21
N PRO A 151 -13.29 -1.57 4.23
CA PRO A 151 -14.33 -1.78 3.23
C PRO A 151 -15.41 -0.72 3.37
N VAL A 152 -15.94 -0.25 2.24
CA VAL A 152 -17.09 0.64 2.22
C VAL A 152 -18.34 -0.15 2.64
N GLY A 153 -18.91 0.19 3.80
CA GLY A 153 -20.12 -0.43 4.31
C GLY A 153 -21.38 0.04 3.56
N ASN A 154 -22.43 -0.78 3.60
CA ASN A 154 -23.71 -0.44 2.95
C ASN A 154 -24.43 0.78 3.56
N MET A 155 -23.97 1.29 4.71
CA MET A 155 -24.58 2.44 5.39
C MET A 155 -24.01 3.81 4.97
N ASP A 156 -22.85 3.81 4.31
CA ASP A 156 -22.15 5.06 3.97
C ASP A 156 -22.48 5.60 2.57
N PHE A 157 -23.36 4.92 1.83
CA PHE A 157 -23.67 5.27 0.45
C PHE A 157 -24.45 6.57 0.29
N ASP A 158 -25.20 7.03 1.30
CA ASP A 158 -26.07 8.21 1.20
C ASP A 158 -25.37 9.55 1.49
N GLU A 159 -24.31 9.59 2.29
CA GLU A 159 -23.64 10.84 2.66
C GLU A 159 -22.51 11.27 1.72
N PHE A 160 -21.84 10.33 1.08
CA PHE A 160 -20.64 10.64 0.27
C PHE A 160 -20.80 10.14 -1.15
N LYS A 161 -21.76 10.20 -1.91
CA LYS A 161 -21.83 9.88 -3.37
C LYS A 161 -20.50 9.32 -3.96
N LEU A 162 -19.82 8.48 -3.18
CA LEU A 162 -18.64 7.75 -3.60
C LEU A 162 -19.11 6.75 -4.65
N ASP A 163 -18.56 6.87 -5.82
CA ASP A 163 -18.81 6.05 -6.99
C ASP A 163 -18.90 4.57 -6.54
N GLU A 164 -20.00 3.88 -6.81
CA GLU A 164 -20.26 2.46 -6.47
C GLU A 164 -19.16 1.46 -6.90
N LYS A 165 -18.09 1.99 -7.52
CA LYS A 165 -16.98 1.21 -8.08
C LYS A 165 -15.92 0.79 -7.06
N PHE A 166 -15.78 1.50 -5.94
CA PHE A 166 -14.72 1.25 -4.98
C PHE A 166 -15.23 0.41 -3.81
N LYS A 167 -14.62 -0.75 -3.61
CA LYS A 167 -14.93 -1.65 -2.49
C LYS A 167 -14.24 -1.22 -1.18
N TRP A 168 -13.27 -0.34 -1.26
CA TRP A 168 -12.40 0.07 -0.16
C TRP A 168 -12.28 1.58 -0.14
N ARG A 169 -12.19 2.14 1.06
CA ARG A 169 -11.84 3.55 1.28
C ARG A 169 -10.56 3.66 2.09
N SER A 170 -9.78 4.69 1.81
CA SER A 170 -8.59 5.10 2.57
C SER A 170 -8.89 6.47 3.16
N VAL A 171 -8.88 6.58 4.47
CA VAL A 171 -9.28 7.79 5.20
C VAL A 171 -8.21 8.19 6.19
N TYR A 172 -7.97 9.49 6.29
CA TYR A 172 -7.03 10.09 7.21
C TYR A 172 -7.78 10.98 8.20
N TYR A 173 -7.47 10.86 9.48
CA TYR A 173 -8.07 11.62 10.57
C TYR A 173 -6.98 12.33 11.36
N GLU A 174 -7.28 13.55 11.78
CA GLU A 174 -6.60 14.25 12.85
C GLU A 174 -7.44 14.05 14.14
N PRO A 175 -6.93 13.39 15.21
CA PRO A 175 -7.69 13.12 16.43
C PRO A 175 -7.89 14.37 17.31
#